data_48f8b01743899885a6d4b3b6a8310b78
#
_entry.id   48f8b01743899885a6d4b3b6a8310b78
#
_cell.length_a   1.000
_cell.length_b   1.000
_cell.length_c   1.000
_cell.angle_alpha   90.00
_cell.angle_beta   90.00
_cell.angle_gamma   90.00
#
_symmetry.space_group_name_H-M   'P 1'
#
loop_
_entity.id
_entity.type
_entity.pdbx_description
1 polymer ?
#
loop_
_entity_poly.entity_id
_entity_poly.type
_entity_poly.pdbx_seq_one_letter_code
_entity_poly.pdbx_strand_id
1 'polypeptide(L)'
;MDKYIQESLKESKQKTLVNNIYTFIKDPLLNDLDLDYVLDYVRKTIPEHLVYGLESIYIGQFAELEQNNVNAMFKDGAIYATNDQANEEDLIDDIVHELAHLVEERYGEHIYDDRSIINEFLGKRGRLYHIMMAEGYGFPKEYFYELEYNKAFDEFLYKTVGYDKLTFLTMGLFVSPYGATSLQEYFANSFQHYFLTDREHVKNTSPAVFKKIEFTIFQQHTKTEL
;
A
#
# COMPACT_ATOMS: atom_id res chain seq x y z
N MET A 1 -6.42 25.80 3.70
CA MET A 1 -5.19 25.31 4.38
C MET A 1 -5.23 25.80 5.81
N ASP A 2 -5.38 24.92 6.76
CA ASP A 2 -5.71 25.24 8.14
C ASP A 2 -4.57 26.02 8.80
N LYS A 3 -4.94 27.06 9.57
CA LYS A 3 -4.01 27.90 10.35
C LYS A 3 -3.14 27.07 11.30
N TYR A 4 -3.65 25.90 11.72
CA TYR A 4 -2.98 24.92 12.54
C TYR A 4 -1.78 24.26 11.81
N ILE A 5 -1.91 23.95 10.51
CA ILE A 5 -0.81 23.42 9.70
C ILE A 5 0.30 24.46 9.54
N GLN A 6 -0.05 25.75 9.37
CA GLN A 6 0.95 26.82 9.24
C GLN A 6 1.71 27.15 10.53
N GLU A 7 1.10 26.92 11.69
CA GLU A 7 1.76 27.12 12.99
C GLU A 7 2.65 25.92 13.35
N SER A 8 2.22 24.68 13.05
CA SER A 8 3.03 23.45 13.19
C SER A 8 4.27 23.44 12.31
N LEU A 9 4.20 24.04 11.11
CA LEU A 9 5.33 24.13 10.16
C LEU A 9 6.53 24.94 10.69
N LYS A 10 6.36 25.75 11.73
CA LYS A 10 7.43 26.61 12.29
C LYS A 10 8.33 25.90 13.31
N GLU A 11 7.89 24.78 13.86
CA GLU A 11 8.63 24.05 14.91
C GLU A 11 9.05 22.62 14.49
N SER A 12 8.54 22.09 13.37
CA SER A 12 8.84 20.73 12.94
C SER A 12 10.20 20.63 12.26
N LYS A 13 10.98 19.62 12.61
CA LYS A 13 12.18 19.23 11.87
C LYS A 13 11.74 18.75 10.48
N GLN A 14 12.09 19.51 9.47
CA GLN A 14 11.77 19.23 8.08
C GLN A 14 12.87 18.39 7.46
N LYS A 15 12.54 17.27 6.86
CA LYS A 15 13.45 16.41 6.10
C LYS A 15 12.91 16.25 4.68
N THR A 16 13.77 15.99 3.72
CA THR A 16 13.39 15.90 2.29
C THR A 16 13.61 14.48 1.78
N LEU A 17 12.57 13.85 1.25
CA LEU A 17 12.67 12.52 0.64
C LEU A 17 13.35 12.58 -0.74
N VAL A 18 12.75 13.29 -1.70
CA VAL A 18 13.25 13.49 -3.08
C VAL A 18 12.78 14.86 -3.54
N ASN A 19 13.62 15.60 -4.29
CA ASN A 19 13.28 16.79 -5.08
C ASN A 19 12.03 17.58 -4.63
N ASN A 20 12.02 18.12 -3.40
CA ASN A 20 10.97 18.92 -2.79
C ASN A 20 9.78 18.17 -2.12
N ILE A 21 9.83 16.86 -1.97
CA ILE A 21 8.88 16.16 -1.09
C ILE A 21 9.35 16.34 0.35
N TYR A 22 8.57 17.04 1.16
CA TYR A 22 8.92 17.34 2.53
C TYR A 22 8.28 16.35 3.50
N THR A 23 9.06 15.92 4.49
CA THR A 23 8.55 15.12 5.60
C THR A 23 8.43 16.00 6.84
N PHE A 24 7.24 15.99 7.44
CA PHE A 24 6.91 16.75 8.62
C PHE A 24 6.63 15.81 9.79
N ILE A 25 7.37 15.98 10.88
CA ILE A 25 7.12 15.29 12.15
C ILE A 25 6.18 16.14 12.97
N LYS A 26 4.90 15.73 13.04
CA LYS A 26 3.87 16.40 13.84
C LYS A 26 4.00 16.04 15.32
N ASP A 27 4.18 14.76 15.61
CA ASP A 27 4.38 14.24 16.96
C ASP A 27 5.71 13.46 17.00
N PRO A 28 6.48 13.51 18.11
CA PRO A 28 7.77 12.82 18.22
C PRO A 28 7.63 11.32 17.93
N LEU A 29 8.62 10.76 17.25
CA LEU A 29 8.72 9.30 17.09
C LEU A 29 8.83 8.66 18.48
N LEU A 30 8.06 7.60 18.73
CA LEU A 30 8.02 6.94 20.03
C LEU A 30 9.23 6.06 20.29
N ASN A 31 9.90 5.59 19.22
CA ASN A 31 11.12 4.82 19.26
C ASN A 31 12.28 5.61 18.63
N ASP A 32 13.53 5.23 18.89
CA ASP A 32 14.72 5.85 18.32
C ASP A 32 14.90 5.51 16.83
N LEU A 33 13.89 5.83 16.03
CA LEU A 33 13.86 5.58 14.58
C LEU A 33 14.77 6.55 13.83
N ASP A 34 15.62 6.02 12.97
CA ASP A 34 16.41 6.81 12.03
C ASP A 34 15.60 7.17 10.77
N LEU A 35 14.87 8.29 10.85
CA LEU A 35 14.06 8.76 9.72
C LEU A 35 14.92 9.09 8.48
N ASP A 36 16.17 9.49 8.63
CA ASP A 36 17.06 9.74 7.48
C ASP A 36 17.38 8.44 6.77
N TYR A 37 17.59 7.35 7.51
CA TYR A 37 17.72 6.01 6.93
C TYR A 37 16.46 5.58 6.17
N VAL A 38 15.26 5.73 6.77
CA VAL A 38 13.98 5.38 6.14
C VAL A 38 13.82 6.10 4.80
N LEU A 39 13.95 7.43 4.81
CA LEU A 39 13.77 8.24 3.61
C LEU A 39 14.82 7.96 2.53
N ASP A 40 16.08 7.73 2.92
CA ASP A 40 17.15 7.37 1.99
C ASP A 40 16.94 5.98 1.39
N TYR A 41 16.43 5.02 2.17
CA TYR A 41 16.10 3.69 1.70
C TYR A 41 14.97 3.72 0.66
N VAL A 42 13.87 4.40 0.96
CA VAL A 42 12.73 4.56 0.02
C VAL A 42 13.20 5.24 -1.27
N ARG A 43 13.98 6.33 -1.16
CA ARG A 43 14.55 7.05 -2.30
C ARG A 43 15.43 6.18 -3.20
N LYS A 44 16.21 5.25 -2.64
CA LYS A 44 17.09 4.34 -3.39
C LYS A 44 16.33 3.17 -4.02
N THR A 45 15.22 2.78 -3.40
CA THR A 45 14.46 1.59 -3.77
C THR A 45 13.39 1.89 -4.81
N ILE A 46 12.67 3.02 -4.65
CA ILE A 46 11.57 3.39 -5.53
C ILE A 46 12.06 4.34 -6.64
N PRO A 47 11.82 4.05 -7.93
CA PRO A 47 12.13 4.94 -9.03
C PRO A 47 11.50 6.33 -8.85
N GLU A 48 12.29 7.39 -9.06
CA GLU A 48 11.89 8.78 -8.80
C GLU A 48 10.55 9.17 -9.47
N HIS A 49 10.31 8.70 -10.70
CA HIS A 49 9.08 9.02 -11.42
C HIS A 49 7.82 8.41 -10.80
N LEU A 50 7.93 7.35 -9.99
CA LEU A 50 6.79 6.74 -9.30
C LEU A 50 6.37 7.54 -8.07
N VAL A 51 7.25 8.39 -7.54
CA VAL A 51 6.92 9.28 -6.42
C VAL A 51 6.45 10.67 -6.87
N TYR A 52 6.40 10.95 -8.17
CA TYR A 52 5.87 12.21 -8.67
C TYR A 52 4.37 12.34 -8.35
N GLY A 53 3.99 13.51 -7.83
CA GLY A 53 2.63 13.77 -7.35
C GLY A 53 2.50 13.63 -5.84
N LEU A 54 3.49 13.02 -5.16
CA LEU A 54 3.57 13.12 -3.71
C LEU A 54 4.06 14.52 -3.32
N GLU A 55 3.27 15.22 -2.52
CA GLU A 55 3.59 16.57 -2.07
C GLU A 55 4.32 16.55 -0.72
N SER A 56 3.91 15.65 0.18
CA SER A 56 4.47 15.59 1.53
C SER A 56 4.19 14.25 2.23
N ILE A 57 4.99 14.00 3.28
CA ILE A 57 4.78 12.92 4.24
C ILE A 57 4.61 13.55 5.62
N TYR A 58 3.58 13.16 6.36
CA TYR A 58 3.32 13.59 7.72
C TYR A 58 3.42 12.41 8.66
N ILE A 59 4.23 12.54 9.72
CA ILE A 59 4.40 11.51 10.74
C ILE A 59 3.87 12.05 12.08
N GLY A 60 2.96 11.30 12.70
CA GLY A 60 2.35 11.73 13.96
C GLY A 60 1.08 10.96 14.29
N GLN A 61 0.33 11.45 15.26
CA GLN A 61 -0.97 10.90 15.63
C GLN A 61 -2.08 11.62 14.83
N PHE A 62 -2.85 10.84 14.09
CA PHE A 62 -3.96 11.32 13.27
C PHE A 62 -5.22 10.55 13.61
N ALA A 63 -6.28 11.27 13.98
CA ALA A 63 -7.56 10.67 14.34
C ALA A 63 -8.15 9.77 13.22
N GLU A 64 -7.85 10.05 11.96
CA GLU A 64 -8.32 9.30 10.82
C GLU A 64 -7.63 7.92 10.73
N LEU A 65 -6.34 7.82 11.04
CA LEU A 65 -5.62 6.55 11.14
C LEU A 65 -6.21 5.68 12.28
N GLU A 66 -6.42 6.28 13.45
CA GLU A 66 -6.99 5.59 14.60
C GLU A 66 -8.41 5.07 14.33
N GLN A 67 -9.28 5.89 13.70
CA GLN A 67 -10.66 5.52 13.37
C GLN A 67 -10.73 4.38 12.36
N ASN A 68 -9.79 4.33 11.41
CA ASN A 68 -9.71 3.27 10.40
C ASN A 68 -8.85 2.09 10.85
N ASN A 69 -8.16 2.20 11.99
CA ASN A 69 -7.24 1.20 12.52
C ASN A 69 -6.16 0.81 11.50
N VAL A 70 -5.53 1.81 10.89
CA VAL A 70 -4.42 1.69 9.94
C VAL A 70 -3.21 2.50 10.44
N ASN A 71 -2.01 2.09 10.03
CA ASN A 71 -0.76 2.76 10.43
C ASN A 71 -0.40 3.91 9.49
N ALA A 72 -0.83 3.84 8.24
CA ALA A 72 -0.62 4.91 7.26
C ALA A 72 -1.82 5.05 6.33
N MET A 73 -1.86 6.14 5.57
CA MET A 73 -2.82 6.37 4.49
C MET A 73 -2.30 7.40 3.50
N PHE A 74 -2.52 7.17 2.21
CA PHE A 74 -2.36 8.16 1.16
C PHE A 74 -3.67 8.92 0.97
N LYS A 75 -3.59 10.25 0.97
CA LYS A 75 -4.76 11.11 0.78
C LYS A 75 -4.36 12.49 0.27
N ASP A 76 -5.06 12.98 -0.76
CA ASP A 76 -4.90 14.35 -1.27
C ASP A 76 -3.43 14.72 -1.59
N GLY A 77 -2.67 13.78 -2.21
CA GLY A 77 -1.27 13.98 -2.57
C GLY A 77 -0.28 13.88 -1.40
N ALA A 78 -0.71 13.44 -0.23
CA ALA A 78 0.14 13.29 0.95
C ALA A 78 0.02 11.90 1.57
N ILE A 79 1.12 11.43 2.18
CA ILE A 79 1.14 10.24 3.03
C ILE A 79 1.08 10.70 4.48
N TYR A 80 0.18 10.09 5.24
CA TYR A 80 0.08 10.24 6.70
C TYR A 80 0.46 8.90 7.33
N ALA A 81 1.46 8.90 8.22
CA ALA A 81 1.90 7.70 8.93
C ALA A 81 1.88 7.94 10.45
N THR A 82 1.55 6.90 11.20
CA THR A 82 1.65 6.97 12.67
C THR A 82 3.09 7.15 13.12
N ASN A 83 3.29 7.86 14.24
CA ASN A 83 4.59 7.96 14.91
C ASN A 83 4.88 6.75 15.82
N ASP A 84 3.92 5.85 16.00
CA ASP A 84 4.05 4.60 16.77
C ASP A 84 4.41 3.46 15.81
N GLN A 85 5.69 3.43 15.42
CA GLN A 85 6.29 2.40 14.59
C GLN A 85 7.23 1.53 15.44
N ALA A 86 7.23 0.23 15.23
CA ALA A 86 8.09 -0.66 16.00
C ALA A 86 9.58 -0.55 15.59
N ASN A 87 9.85 -0.28 14.31
CA ASN A 87 11.18 -0.17 13.72
C ASN A 87 11.13 0.60 12.39
N GLU A 88 12.31 0.81 11.76
CA GLU A 88 12.43 1.49 10.48
C GLU A 88 11.77 0.73 9.34
N GLU A 89 11.85 -0.60 9.36
CA GLU A 89 11.27 -1.48 8.34
C GLU A 89 9.75 -1.31 8.28
N ASP A 90 9.08 -1.22 9.42
CA ASP A 90 7.61 -1.01 9.47
C ASP A 90 7.23 0.34 8.82
N LEU A 91 7.97 1.42 9.09
CA LEU A 91 7.72 2.71 8.46
C LEU A 91 8.05 2.72 6.96
N ILE A 92 9.08 1.99 6.53
CA ILE A 92 9.40 1.79 5.11
C ILE A 92 8.26 1.04 4.42
N ASP A 93 7.78 -0.03 5.03
CA ASP A 93 6.68 -0.84 4.52
C ASP A 93 5.42 0.01 4.32
N ASP A 94 5.04 0.78 5.34
CA ASP A 94 3.89 1.69 5.30
C ASP A 94 4.05 2.73 4.19
N ILE A 95 5.19 3.42 4.10
CA ILE A 95 5.41 4.45 3.07
C ILE A 95 5.36 3.85 1.67
N VAL A 96 5.98 2.68 1.44
CA VAL A 96 5.99 2.05 0.11
C VAL A 96 4.61 1.52 -0.26
N HIS A 97 3.84 1.05 0.70
CA HIS A 97 2.45 0.67 0.49
C HIS A 97 1.60 1.87 0.03
N GLU A 98 1.72 3.01 0.71
CA GLU A 98 0.97 4.22 0.37
C GLU A 98 1.44 4.85 -0.96
N LEU A 99 2.72 4.68 -1.32
CA LEU A 99 3.20 5.04 -2.66
C LEU A 99 2.54 4.20 -3.76
N ALA A 100 2.13 2.97 -3.49
CA ALA A 100 1.37 2.19 -4.47
C ALA A 100 0.01 2.83 -4.78
N HIS A 101 -0.69 3.37 -3.79
CA HIS A 101 -1.94 4.09 -4.00
C HIS A 101 -1.75 5.38 -4.81
N LEU A 102 -0.65 6.12 -4.59
CA LEU A 102 -0.27 7.24 -5.46
C LEU A 102 -0.05 6.78 -6.91
N VAL A 103 0.64 5.65 -7.10
CA VAL A 103 0.88 5.08 -8.44
C VAL A 103 -0.44 4.65 -9.09
N GLU A 104 -1.35 4.05 -8.34
CA GLU A 104 -2.70 3.73 -8.83
C GLU A 104 -3.49 4.97 -9.24
N GLU A 105 -3.48 6.03 -8.43
CA GLU A 105 -4.17 7.28 -8.76
C GLU A 105 -3.66 7.87 -10.10
N ARG A 106 -2.36 7.81 -10.34
CA ARG A 106 -1.73 8.40 -11.54
C ARG A 106 -1.78 7.53 -12.78
N TYR A 107 -1.67 6.23 -12.62
CA TYR A 107 -1.53 5.27 -13.71
C TYR A 107 -2.71 4.30 -13.81
N GLY A 108 -3.78 4.52 -13.03
CA GLY A 108 -4.91 3.59 -12.90
C GLY A 108 -5.53 3.19 -14.24
N GLU A 109 -5.65 4.13 -15.19
CA GLU A 109 -6.12 3.81 -16.55
C GLU A 109 -5.23 2.75 -17.19
N HIS A 110 -3.90 2.88 -17.12
CA HIS A 110 -2.95 1.92 -17.70
C HIS A 110 -2.85 0.61 -16.91
N ILE A 111 -3.07 0.68 -15.60
CA ILE A 111 -3.03 -0.49 -14.70
C ILE A 111 -4.23 -1.39 -14.96
N TYR A 112 -5.43 -0.82 -15.15
CA TYR A 112 -6.70 -1.56 -15.15
C TYR A 112 -7.40 -1.65 -16.51
N ASP A 113 -6.96 -0.95 -17.56
CA ASP A 113 -7.63 -0.83 -18.87
C ASP A 113 -7.92 -2.18 -19.55
N ASP A 114 -6.95 -3.10 -19.53
CA ASP A 114 -7.06 -4.42 -20.13
C ASP A 114 -7.74 -5.46 -19.22
N ARG A 115 -8.16 -5.06 -18.02
CA ARG A 115 -8.81 -5.88 -17.00
C ARG A 115 -8.00 -7.10 -16.53
N SER A 116 -6.72 -7.20 -16.87
CA SER A 116 -5.90 -8.36 -16.52
C SER A 116 -5.80 -8.55 -15.01
N ILE A 117 -5.51 -7.49 -14.25
CA ILE A 117 -5.43 -7.51 -12.78
C ILE A 117 -6.82 -7.80 -12.17
N ILE A 118 -7.87 -7.18 -12.70
CA ILE A 118 -9.25 -7.41 -12.22
C ILE A 118 -9.63 -8.89 -12.36
N ASN A 119 -9.37 -9.48 -13.53
CA ASN A 119 -9.68 -10.87 -13.78
C ASN A 119 -8.86 -11.83 -12.91
N GLU A 120 -7.57 -11.52 -12.70
CA GLU A 120 -6.69 -12.28 -11.83
C GLU A 120 -7.18 -12.22 -10.38
N PHE A 121 -7.47 -11.03 -9.88
CA PHE A 121 -7.99 -10.80 -8.52
C PHE A 121 -9.30 -11.55 -8.28
N LEU A 122 -10.31 -11.36 -9.15
CA LEU A 122 -11.61 -12.04 -9.03
C LEU A 122 -11.48 -13.56 -9.11
N GLY A 123 -10.58 -14.08 -9.97
CA GLY A 123 -10.29 -15.50 -10.03
C GLY A 123 -9.72 -16.04 -8.72
N LYS A 124 -8.85 -15.29 -8.05
CA LYS A 124 -8.28 -15.64 -6.74
C LYS A 124 -9.30 -15.55 -5.62
N ARG A 125 -10.10 -14.47 -5.61
CA ARG A 125 -11.19 -14.30 -4.66
C ARG A 125 -12.23 -15.41 -4.78
N GLY A 126 -12.52 -15.87 -6.01
CA GLY A 126 -13.38 -17.02 -6.25
C GLY A 126 -12.80 -18.33 -5.68
N ARG A 127 -11.48 -18.55 -5.84
CA ARG A 127 -10.80 -19.69 -5.20
C ARG A 127 -10.82 -19.59 -3.69
N LEU A 128 -10.55 -18.41 -3.14
CA LEU A 128 -10.62 -18.15 -1.70
C LEU A 128 -12.01 -18.48 -1.14
N TYR A 129 -13.08 -18.09 -1.84
CA TYR A 129 -14.45 -18.46 -1.47
C TYR A 129 -14.60 -19.98 -1.30
N HIS A 130 -14.14 -20.76 -2.27
CA HIS A 130 -14.26 -22.23 -2.20
C HIS A 130 -13.42 -22.83 -1.06
N ILE A 131 -12.23 -22.29 -0.82
CA ILE A 131 -11.37 -22.70 0.32
C ILE A 131 -12.08 -22.39 1.64
N MET A 132 -12.60 -21.18 1.81
CA MET A 132 -13.31 -20.78 3.03
C MET A 132 -14.51 -21.67 3.30
N MET A 133 -15.32 -21.95 2.27
CA MET A 133 -16.48 -22.85 2.40
C MET A 133 -16.07 -24.26 2.79
N ALA A 134 -14.98 -24.80 2.25
CA ALA A 134 -14.47 -26.12 2.57
C ALA A 134 -13.94 -26.20 4.03
N GLU A 135 -13.37 -25.10 4.53
CA GLU A 135 -12.89 -24.96 5.91
C GLU A 135 -14.01 -24.62 6.91
N GLY A 136 -15.26 -24.49 6.46
CA GLY A 136 -16.42 -24.20 7.31
C GLY A 136 -16.63 -22.72 7.61
N TYR A 137 -15.94 -21.80 6.93
CA TYR A 137 -16.14 -20.36 7.05
C TYR A 137 -17.19 -19.86 6.05
N GLY A 138 -18.43 -19.68 6.50
CA GLY A 138 -19.53 -19.16 5.67
C GLY A 138 -19.55 -17.63 5.66
N PHE A 139 -19.54 -17.04 4.46
CA PHE A 139 -19.78 -15.61 4.26
C PHE A 139 -20.49 -15.43 2.91
N PRO A 140 -21.35 -14.39 2.72
CA PRO A 140 -22.09 -14.23 1.48
C PRO A 140 -21.17 -14.13 0.27
N LYS A 141 -21.49 -14.91 -0.77
CA LYS A 141 -20.64 -15.09 -1.94
C LYS A 141 -20.35 -13.79 -2.70
N GLU A 142 -21.31 -12.89 -2.74
CA GLU A 142 -21.23 -11.60 -3.41
C GLU A 142 -20.02 -10.78 -2.95
N TYR A 143 -19.70 -10.78 -1.69
CA TYR A 143 -18.54 -10.05 -1.15
C TYR A 143 -17.21 -10.52 -1.73
N PHE A 144 -17.10 -11.79 -2.13
CA PHE A 144 -15.87 -12.28 -2.79
C PHE A 144 -15.72 -11.80 -4.24
N TYR A 145 -16.69 -11.11 -4.79
CA TYR A 145 -16.66 -10.55 -6.15
C TYR A 145 -16.73 -9.03 -6.18
N GLU A 146 -16.72 -8.37 -5.03
CA GLU A 146 -16.54 -6.93 -4.92
C GLU A 146 -15.09 -6.56 -5.17
N LEU A 147 -14.86 -5.44 -5.87
CA LEU A 147 -13.51 -4.91 -6.14
C LEU A 147 -13.08 -3.92 -5.05
N GLU A 148 -14.06 -3.14 -4.57
CA GLU A 148 -13.84 -2.12 -3.57
C GLU A 148 -13.66 -2.72 -2.17
N TYR A 149 -13.02 -1.95 -1.29
CA TYR A 149 -12.91 -2.30 0.12
C TYR A 149 -14.28 -2.37 0.78
N ASN A 150 -14.50 -3.45 1.52
CA ASN A 150 -15.73 -3.66 2.28
C ASN A 150 -15.39 -4.03 3.72
N LYS A 151 -15.74 -3.14 4.65
CA LYS A 151 -15.42 -3.30 6.08
C LYS A 151 -15.97 -4.61 6.67
N ALA A 152 -17.18 -5.01 6.29
CA ALA A 152 -17.77 -6.25 6.82
C ALA A 152 -17.01 -7.49 6.33
N PHE A 153 -16.52 -7.48 5.10
CA PHE A 153 -15.70 -8.53 4.54
C PHE A 153 -14.30 -8.56 5.18
N ASP A 154 -13.68 -7.41 5.36
CA ASP A 154 -12.38 -7.30 6.04
C ASP A 154 -12.47 -7.79 7.50
N GLU A 155 -13.50 -7.36 8.24
CA GLU A 155 -13.74 -7.84 9.60
C GLU A 155 -14.00 -9.36 9.66
N PHE A 156 -14.68 -9.93 8.66
CA PHE A 156 -14.83 -11.38 8.55
C PHE A 156 -13.47 -12.07 8.38
N LEU A 157 -12.65 -11.59 7.45
CA LEU A 157 -11.31 -12.16 7.22
C LEU A 157 -10.42 -12.04 8.47
N TYR A 158 -10.41 -10.88 9.11
CA TYR A 158 -9.55 -10.61 10.25
C TYR A 158 -10.07 -11.22 11.56
N LYS A 159 -11.37 -10.97 11.92
CA LYS A 159 -11.92 -11.37 13.23
C LYS A 159 -12.47 -12.79 13.27
N THR A 160 -13.07 -13.25 12.16
CA THR A 160 -13.72 -14.58 12.12
C THR A 160 -12.74 -15.66 11.68
N VAL A 161 -11.98 -15.43 10.62
CA VAL A 161 -10.98 -16.39 10.13
C VAL A 161 -9.68 -16.26 10.93
N GLY A 162 -9.21 -15.04 11.13
CA GLY A 162 -7.96 -14.69 11.81
C GLY A 162 -6.75 -14.74 10.88
N TYR A 163 -5.78 -13.85 11.15
CA TYR A 163 -4.61 -13.69 10.27
C TYR A 163 -3.77 -14.94 10.12
N ASP A 164 -3.50 -15.67 11.18
CA ASP A 164 -2.68 -16.90 11.12
C ASP A 164 -3.30 -17.93 10.18
N LYS A 165 -4.60 -18.19 10.36
CA LYS A 165 -5.33 -19.11 9.49
C LYS A 165 -5.45 -18.59 8.08
N LEU A 166 -5.73 -17.30 7.93
CA LEU A 166 -5.86 -16.65 6.64
C LEU A 166 -4.54 -16.69 5.84
N THR A 167 -3.40 -16.45 6.49
CA THR A 167 -2.08 -16.57 5.87
C THR A 167 -1.88 -17.96 5.27
N PHE A 168 -2.25 -19.00 6.01
CA PHE A 168 -2.18 -20.37 5.51
C PHE A 168 -3.14 -20.62 4.34
N LEU A 169 -4.39 -20.17 4.46
CA LEU A 169 -5.43 -20.38 3.43
C LEU A 169 -5.21 -19.58 2.15
N THR A 170 -4.52 -18.43 2.22
CA THR A 170 -4.21 -17.58 1.07
C THR A 170 -2.84 -17.85 0.46
N MET A 171 -2.08 -18.79 1.02
CA MET A 171 -0.74 -19.15 0.54
C MET A 171 -0.78 -19.52 -0.96
N GLY A 172 0.03 -18.84 -1.77
CA GLY A 172 0.05 -19.00 -3.23
C GLY A 172 -1.13 -18.40 -3.99
N LEU A 173 -2.08 -17.78 -3.30
CA LEU A 173 -3.15 -16.98 -3.93
C LEU A 173 -2.83 -15.48 -3.90
N PHE A 174 -2.36 -14.98 -2.77
CA PHE A 174 -2.04 -13.57 -2.54
C PHE A 174 -0.63 -13.49 -1.96
N VAL A 175 0.05 -12.36 -2.19
CA VAL A 175 1.39 -12.12 -1.62
C VAL A 175 1.31 -11.94 -0.10
N SER A 176 0.19 -11.35 0.37
CA SER A 176 -0.19 -11.32 1.79
C SER A 176 -1.70 -11.49 1.94
N PRO A 177 -2.21 -11.87 3.12
CA PRO A 177 -3.65 -11.97 3.38
C PRO A 177 -4.40 -10.66 3.14
N TYR A 178 -3.77 -9.52 3.42
CA TYR A 178 -4.38 -8.20 3.28
C TYR A 178 -4.70 -7.87 1.82
N GLY A 179 -3.89 -8.31 0.87
CA GLY A 179 -4.17 -8.21 -0.56
C GLY A 179 -5.46 -8.93 -1.03
N ALA A 180 -6.12 -9.70 -0.15
CA ALA A 180 -7.42 -10.27 -0.45
C ALA A 180 -8.60 -9.33 -0.14
N THR A 181 -8.41 -8.19 0.51
CA THR A 181 -9.49 -7.32 1.01
C THR A 181 -10.14 -6.48 -0.08
N SER A 182 -9.35 -5.92 -1.00
CA SER A 182 -9.82 -5.15 -2.16
C SER A 182 -8.88 -5.25 -3.35
N LEU A 183 -9.30 -4.77 -4.52
CA LEU A 183 -8.46 -4.71 -5.71
C LEU A 183 -7.27 -3.76 -5.51
N GLN A 184 -7.50 -2.63 -4.85
CA GLN A 184 -6.46 -1.65 -4.53
C GLN A 184 -5.41 -2.27 -3.59
N GLU A 185 -5.85 -2.95 -2.52
CA GLU A 185 -4.94 -3.63 -1.62
C GLU A 185 -4.20 -4.79 -2.29
N TYR A 186 -4.81 -5.45 -3.25
CA TYR A 186 -4.14 -6.47 -4.05
C TYR A 186 -2.98 -5.90 -4.86
N PHE A 187 -3.19 -4.72 -5.47
CA PHE A 187 -2.13 -4.01 -6.18
C PHE A 187 -1.07 -3.49 -5.20
N ALA A 188 -1.46 -2.77 -4.15
CA ALA A 188 -0.56 -2.13 -3.21
C ALA A 188 0.35 -3.13 -2.48
N ASN A 189 -0.20 -4.25 -2.00
CA ASN A 189 0.59 -5.33 -1.41
C ASN A 189 1.58 -5.96 -2.39
N SER A 190 1.15 -6.19 -3.63
CA SER A 190 2.04 -6.75 -4.64
C SER A 190 3.15 -5.76 -5.03
N PHE A 191 2.85 -4.46 -5.10
CA PHE A 191 3.82 -3.39 -5.33
C PHE A 191 4.85 -3.32 -4.19
N GLN A 192 4.41 -3.30 -2.94
CA GLN A 192 5.27 -3.31 -1.76
C GLN A 192 6.21 -4.52 -1.78
N HIS A 193 5.69 -5.73 -1.98
CA HIS A 193 6.50 -6.95 -2.07
C HIS A 193 7.48 -6.95 -3.24
N TYR A 194 7.11 -6.35 -4.38
CA TYR A 194 7.98 -6.22 -5.54
C TYR A 194 9.25 -5.41 -5.22
N PHE A 195 9.11 -4.33 -4.46
CA PHE A 195 10.24 -3.44 -4.15
C PHE A 195 10.99 -3.83 -2.89
N LEU A 196 10.31 -4.38 -1.88
CA LEU A 196 10.90 -4.58 -0.55
C LEU A 196 11.25 -6.04 -0.22
N THR A 197 10.66 -7.02 -0.91
CA THR A 197 10.80 -8.42 -0.50
C THR A 197 11.32 -9.31 -1.62
N ASP A 198 10.42 -9.87 -2.45
CA ASP A 198 10.74 -10.89 -3.46
C ASP A 198 9.93 -10.70 -4.75
N ARG A 199 10.59 -10.18 -5.77
CA ARG A 199 10.01 -9.99 -7.12
C ARG A 199 9.55 -11.29 -7.76
N GLU A 200 10.30 -12.38 -7.59
CA GLU A 200 9.93 -13.67 -8.18
C GLU A 200 8.70 -14.24 -7.48
N HIS A 201 8.54 -14.00 -6.17
CA HIS A 201 7.31 -14.34 -5.47
C HIS A 201 6.10 -13.58 -6.05
N VAL A 202 6.22 -12.26 -6.25
CA VAL A 202 5.15 -11.45 -6.88
C VAL A 202 4.84 -11.94 -8.29
N LYS A 203 5.87 -12.22 -9.11
CA LYS A 203 5.72 -12.74 -10.47
C LYS A 203 4.95 -14.06 -10.53
N ASN A 204 5.20 -14.94 -9.58
CA ASN A 204 4.55 -16.25 -9.50
C ASN A 204 3.14 -16.16 -8.89
N THR A 205 2.96 -15.29 -7.89
CA THR A 205 1.70 -15.16 -7.16
C THR A 205 0.75 -14.16 -7.84
N SER A 206 1.23 -13.03 -8.34
CA SER A 206 0.45 -11.94 -8.92
C SER A 206 0.99 -11.51 -10.29
N PRO A 207 1.02 -12.40 -11.29
CA PRO A 207 1.68 -12.15 -12.57
C PRO A 207 1.09 -10.99 -13.38
N ALA A 208 -0.19 -10.70 -13.25
CA ALA A 208 -0.78 -9.54 -13.92
C ALA A 208 -0.29 -8.23 -13.29
N VAL A 209 -0.28 -8.16 -11.95
CA VAL A 209 0.27 -7.00 -11.23
C VAL A 209 1.76 -6.82 -11.53
N PHE A 210 2.54 -7.90 -11.48
CA PHE A 210 3.96 -7.87 -11.80
C PHE A 210 4.22 -7.21 -13.16
N LYS A 211 3.49 -7.62 -14.22
CA LYS A 211 3.62 -7.04 -15.57
C LYS A 211 3.27 -5.55 -15.60
N LYS A 212 2.26 -5.11 -14.86
CA LYS A 212 1.86 -3.70 -14.81
C LYS A 212 2.87 -2.85 -14.04
N ILE A 213 3.45 -3.37 -12.95
CA ILE A 213 4.55 -2.70 -12.24
C ILE A 213 5.76 -2.54 -13.17
N GLU A 214 6.21 -3.60 -13.83
CA GLU A 214 7.31 -3.54 -14.81
C GLU A 214 7.02 -2.50 -15.91
N PHE A 215 5.80 -2.48 -16.44
CA PHE A 215 5.40 -1.50 -17.44
C PHE A 215 5.47 -0.06 -16.90
N THR A 216 4.98 0.22 -15.70
CA THR A 216 5.05 1.56 -15.10
C THR A 216 6.50 2.01 -14.84
N ILE A 217 7.39 1.09 -14.46
CA ILE A 217 8.81 1.38 -14.27
C ILE A 217 9.48 1.77 -15.60
N PHE A 218 9.15 1.08 -16.69
CA PHE A 218 9.79 1.30 -18.01
C PHE A 218 9.19 2.45 -18.82
N GLN A 219 8.06 3.01 -18.46
CA GLN A 219 7.43 4.13 -19.19
C GLN A 219 8.29 5.41 -19.27
N GLN A 220 9.31 5.55 -18.44
CA GLN A 220 10.20 6.73 -18.45
C GLN A 220 11.08 6.83 -19.71
N HIS A 221 11.40 5.71 -20.37
CA HIS A 221 12.33 5.72 -21.50
C HIS A 221 11.74 6.28 -22.81
N THR A 222 10.43 6.47 -22.88
CA THR A 222 9.76 6.92 -24.11
C THR A 222 9.40 8.40 -24.15
N LYS A 223 9.49 9.14 -23.05
CA LYS A 223 9.13 10.58 -22.99
C LYS A 223 10.32 11.55 -23.09
N THR A 224 11.56 11.05 -23.18
CA THR A 224 12.76 11.89 -23.24
C THR A 224 13.28 12.09 -24.69
N GLU A 225 12.60 11.54 -25.70
CA GLU A 225 12.98 11.64 -27.12
C GLU A 225 11.93 12.37 -28.00
N LEU A 226 11.28 13.40 -27.50
CA LEU A 226 10.48 14.32 -28.34
C LEU A 226 10.80 15.77 -28.01
#